data_e3f870c1f0f69cf9f6a7b33d41a9fc4c
#
_entry.id   e3f870c1f0f69cf9f6a7b33d41a9fc4c
#
_cell.length_a   1.000
_cell.length_b   1.000
_cell.length_c   1.000
_cell.angle_alpha   90.00
_cell.angle_beta   90.00
_cell.angle_gamma   90.00
#
_symmetry.space_group_name_H-M   'P 1'
#
loop_
_entity.id
_entity.type
_entity.pdbx_description
1 polymer ?
#
loop_
_entity_poly.entity_id
_entity_poly.type
_entity_poly.pdbx_seq_one_letter_code
_entity_poly.pdbx_strand_id
1 'polypeptide(L)'
;IRQAVGLASHEWILRQDGDDCSFPWRCRFFAWAVMEYPDAVAVVSQMINVYEEPGVAFEFPAFPSVPREMPAVVLQQGAFSSSAHYGPAMIIRKSAYEWGNAFPITANFEDDLMAFHAWLQGNIYELPDTALCYYRFAAQNISAVSSAFRFADMQTAEAFERKDLVMLEQLKESVEAGMKLCGELLESFVLVFRSRKELLAEIEERRKKISYIDQLQNWWNYSFSQRWSLKGPGKRGIARCLPQKLYLFCMVFFFKLRKVKRAVCSARQDLE
;
A
#
# COMPACT_ATOMS: atom_id res chain seq x y z
N ILE A 1 6.33 14.67 -8.77
CA ILE A 1 6.63 14.79 -7.32
C ILE A 1 7.91 15.61 -7.12
N ARG A 2 9.08 15.28 -7.71
CA ARG A 2 10.36 16.00 -7.50
C ARG A 2 10.26 17.51 -7.68
N GLN A 3 9.63 17.97 -8.77
CA GLN A 3 9.46 19.42 -9.02
C GLN A 3 8.62 20.08 -7.92
N ALA A 4 7.53 19.46 -7.50
CA ALA A 4 6.68 19.97 -6.44
C ALA A 4 7.41 20.04 -5.09
N VAL A 5 8.19 19.01 -4.75
CA VAL A 5 9.02 18.99 -3.54
C VAL A 5 10.10 20.07 -3.59
N GLY A 6 10.74 20.28 -4.74
CA GLY A 6 11.72 21.36 -4.95
C GLY A 6 11.14 22.75 -4.70
N LEU A 7 9.87 22.96 -5.07
CA LEU A 7 9.17 24.24 -4.88
C LEU A 7 8.60 24.44 -3.46
N ALA A 8 8.51 23.36 -2.65
CA ALA A 8 8.02 23.45 -1.29
C ALA A 8 8.97 24.27 -0.40
N SER A 9 8.44 25.28 0.29
CA SER A 9 9.21 26.18 1.16
C SER A 9 9.42 25.62 2.58
N HIS A 10 8.66 24.61 2.97
CA HIS A 10 8.69 24.04 4.32
C HIS A 10 9.46 22.72 4.38
N GLU A 11 9.93 22.38 5.57
CA GLU A 11 10.67 21.16 5.86
C GLU A 11 9.80 19.89 5.75
N TRP A 12 8.51 20.01 5.99
CA TRP A 12 7.57 18.90 5.99
C TRP A 12 6.70 18.90 4.74
N ILE A 13 6.61 17.72 4.12
CA ILE A 13 5.80 17.49 2.90
C ILE A 13 4.62 16.61 3.26
N LEU A 14 3.42 17.11 3.03
CA LEU A 14 2.17 16.37 3.13
C LEU A 14 1.60 16.17 1.73
N ARG A 15 1.70 14.95 1.21
CA ARG A 15 1.21 14.61 -0.12
C ARG A 15 -0.31 14.40 -0.10
N GLN A 16 -0.95 14.79 -1.18
CA GLN A 16 -2.35 14.48 -1.47
C GLN A 16 -2.46 14.00 -2.91
N ASP A 17 -3.04 12.81 -3.10
CA ASP A 17 -3.36 12.30 -4.43
C ASP A 17 -4.70 12.89 -4.91
N GLY A 18 -4.81 13.12 -6.23
CA GLY A 18 -5.94 13.87 -6.79
C GLY A 18 -7.29 13.15 -6.73
N ASP A 19 -7.29 11.85 -6.48
CA ASP A 19 -8.46 10.99 -6.37
C ASP A 19 -8.84 10.63 -4.92
N ASP A 20 -8.04 11.10 -3.94
CA ASP A 20 -8.27 10.89 -2.52
C ASP A 20 -8.86 12.13 -1.83
N CYS A 21 -9.37 11.95 -0.61
CA CYS A 21 -9.95 13.06 0.15
C CYS A 21 -9.38 13.15 1.57
N SER A 22 -8.69 14.27 1.84
CA SER A 22 -8.18 14.57 3.18
C SER A 22 -9.28 15.02 4.13
N PHE A 23 -9.21 14.57 5.39
CA PHE A 23 -10.08 15.11 6.43
C PHE A 23 -9.68 16.53 6.80
N PRO A 24 -10.64 17.42 7.15
CA PRO A 24 -10.36 18.82 7.45
C PRO A 24 -9.33 19.05 8.56
N TRP A 25 -9.17 18.08 9.45
CA TRP A 25 -8.23 18.14 10.58
C TRP A 25 -6.89 17.44 10.32
N ARG A 26 -6.66 16.86 9.13
CA ARG A 26 -5.45 16.10 8.79
C ARG A 26 -4.17 16.90 9.06
N CYS A 27 -4.10 18.14 8.58
CA CYS A 27 -2.91 18.99 8.79
C CYS A 27 -2.67 19.25 10.29
N ARG A 28 -3.73 19.49 11.08
CA ARG A 28 -3.61 19.75 12.51
C ARG A 28 -3.02 18.56 13.27
N PHE A 29 -3.46 17.35 12.96
CA PHE A 29 -2.95 16.15 13.63
C PHE A 29 -1.51 15.84 13.27
N PHE A 30 -1.14 15.98 12.00
CA PHE A 30 0.25 15.82 11.61
C PHE A 30 1.16 16.91 12.16
N ALA A 31 0.72 18.17 12.16
CA ALA A 31 1.49 19.26 12.75
C ALA A 31 1.74 19.03 14.24
N TRP A 32 0.71 18.61 14.98
CA TRP A 32 0.86 18.24 16.37
C TRP A 32 1.87 17.09 16.55
N ALA A 33 1.75 16.01 15.79
CA ALA A 33 2.63 14.85 15.91
C ALA A 33 4.09 15.20 15.63
N VAL A 34 4.41 16.00 14.62
CA VAL A 34 5.78 16.39 14.31
C VAL A 34 6.36 17.40 15.31
N MET A 35 5.51 18.15 16.01
CA MET A 35 5.94 19.03 17.10
C MET A 35 6.23 18.26 18.38
N GLU A 36 5.44 17.26 18.70
CA GLU A 36 5.59 16.40 19.88
C GLU A 36 6.78 15.45 19.72
N TYR A 37 7.07 15.01 18.50
CA TYR A 37 8.16 14.09 18.18
C TYR A 37 9.15 14.74 17.20
N PRO A 38 10.01 15.66 17.67
CA PRO A 38 10.90 16.44 16.80
C PRO A 38 12.01 15.61 16.13
N ASP A 39 12.28 14.41 16.62
CA ASP A 39 13.17 13.41 16.01
C ASP A 39 12.51 12.60 14.89
N ALA A 40 11.21 12.80 14.64
CA ALA A 40 10.52 12.18 13.54
C ALA A 40 11.09 12.62 12.19
N VAL A 41 11.22 11.70 11.25
CA VAL A 41 11.45 11.96 9.83
C VAL A 41 10.18 11.71 9.02
N ALA A 42 9.31 10.85 9.50
CA ALA A 42 7.97 10.68 8.96
C ALA A 42 6.96 10.35 10.07
N VAL A 43 5.69 10.71 9.82
CA VAL A 43 4.55 10.25 10.63
C VAL A 43 3.51 9.67 9.68
N VAL A 44 3.00 8.48 10.01
CA VAL A 44 2.03 7.72 9.22
C VAL A 44 0.71 7.63 9.97
N SER A 45 -0.40 7.76 9.28
CA SER A 45 -1.76 7.55 9.79
C SER A 45 -2.44 6.36 9.13
N GLN A 46 -3.64 6.02 9.58
CA GLN A 46 -4.53 5.12 8.86
C GLN A 46 -5.29 5.86 7.74
N MET A 47 -5.89 5.06 6.85
CA MET A 47 -6.81 5.53 5.81
C MET A 47 -8.12 4.75 5.89
N ILE A 48 -9.21 5.37 5.48
CA ILE A 48 -10.48 4.68 5.25
C ILE A 48 -10.61 4.40 3.76
N ASN A 49 -10.66 3.13 3.41
CA ASN A 49 -10.84 2.71 2.03
C ASN A 49 -12.28 2.90 1.58
N VAL A 50 -12.51 3.66 0.52
CA VAL A 50 -13.80 3.83 -0.14
C VAL A 50 -13.77 3.26 -1.55
N TYR A 51 -14.78 2.48 -1.88
CA TYR A 51 -14.82 1.74 -3.13
C TYR A 51 -15.86 2.35 -4.05
N GLU A 52 -15.43 2.72 -5.26
CA GLU A 52 -16.32 3.15 -6.32
C GLU A 52 -17.14 1.97 -6.84
N GLU A 53 -18.46 2.17 -7.01
CA GLU A 53 -19.32 1.16 -7.60
C GLU A 53 -19.48 1.41 -9.11
N PRO A 54 -19.29 0.37 -9.95
CA PRO A 54 -19.44 0.53 -11.39
C PRO A 54 -20.83 1.03 -11.79
N GLY A 55 -20.88 2.13 -12.54
CA GLY A 55 -22.12 2.71 -13.05
C GLY A 55 -22.89 3.61 -12.06
N VAL A 56 -22.30 3.86 -10.88
CA VAL A 56 -22.85 4.78 -9.88
C VAL A 56 -21.96 6.02 -9.81
N ALA A 57 -22.55 7.21 -9.75
CA ALA A 57 -21.79 8.43 -9.49
C ALA A 57 -21.11 8.32 -8.12
N PHE A 58 -19.80 8.57 -8.09
CA PHE A 58 -19.01 8.45 -6.86
C PHE A 58 -19.09 9.74 -6.05
N GLU A 59 -19.39 9.58 -4.77
CA GLU A 59 -19.30 10.65 -3.76
C GLU A 59 -18.57 10.12 -2.54
N PHE A 60 -17.72 10.95 -1.92
CA PHE A 60 -17.10 10.59 -0.66
C PHE A 60 -18.14 10.56 0.46
N PRO A 61 -18.05 9.59 1.39
CA PRO A 61 -18.87 9.59 2.60
C PRO A 61 -18.70 10.89 3.41
N ALA A 62 -19.66 11.21 4.24
CA ALA A 62 -19.51 12.29 5.22
C ALA A 62 -18.27 12.03 6.09
N PHE A 63 -17.56 13.10 6.43
CA PHE A 63 -16.40 12.97 7.31
C PHE A 63 -16.80 12.41 8.68
N PRO A 64 -15.96 11.52 9.26
CA PRO A 64 -16.16 11.09 10.63
C PRO A 64 -16.10 12.29 11.60
N SER A 65 -16.51 12.09 12.82
CA SER A 65 -16.38 13.15 13.85
C SER A 65 -14.90 13.42 14.11
N VAL A 66 -14.58 14.71 14.31
CA VAL A 66 -13.23 15.10 14.74
C VAL A 66 -12.89 14.43 16.06
N PRO A 67 -11.78 13.72 16.18
CA PRO A 67 -11.33 13.17 17.45
C PRO A 67 -11.20 14.28 18.51
N ARG A 68 -11.74 14.05 19.69
CA ARG A 68 -11.73 15.03 20.81
C ARG A 68 -10.33 15.14 21.44
N GLU A 69 -9.61 14.02 21.47
CA GLU A 69 -8.27 13.89 22.03
C GLU A 69 -7.27 13.66 20.92
N MET A 70 -6.00 14.05 21.17
CA MET A 70 -4.92 13.71 20.27
C MET A 70 -4.68 12.20 20.32
N PRO A 71 -4.45 11.55 19.16
CA PRO A 71 -4.29 10.11 19.11
C PRO A 71 -2.99 9.67 19.77
N ALA A 72 -2.95 8.41 20.20
CA ALA A 72 -1.69 7.79 20.59
C ALA A 72 -0.71 7.77 19.40
N VAL A 73 0.56 7.99 19.69
CA VAL A 73 1.64 7.92 18.71
C VAL A 73 2.59 6.79 19.11
N VAL A 74 2.92 5.94 18.17
CA VAL A 74 3.76 4.78 18.40
C VAL A 74 4.99 4.85 17.48
N LEU A 75 6.18 4.63 18.05
CA LEU A 75 7.39 4.49 17.24
C LEU A 75 7.34 3.19 16.45
N GLN A 76 7.49 3.29 15.12
CA GLN A 76 7.62 2.11 14.27
C GLN A 76 8.90 1.36 14.59
N GLN A 77 8.78 0.08 14.92
CA GLN A 77 9.89 -0.80 15.28
C GLN A 77 10.11 -1.88 14.21
N GLY A 78 11.35 -2.37 14.15
CA GLY A 78 11.74 -3.48 13.28
C GLY A 78 12.15 -3.07 11.88
N ALA A 79 12.15 -4.05 10.98
CA ALA A 79 12.51 -3.85 9.57
C ALA A 79 11.42 -3.07 8.83
N PHE A 80 11.82 -2.12 7.99
CA PHE A 80 10.89 -1.29 7.23
C PHE A 80 9.97 -2.10 6.32
N SER A 81 10.50 -3.13 5.66
CA SER A 81 9.76 -3.97 4.71
C SER A 81 8.62 -4.80 5.33
N SER A 82 8.55 -4.87 6.66
CA SER A 82 7.44 -5.51 7.38
C SER A 82 6.21 -4.61 7.56
N SER A 83 6.37 -3.29 7.33
CA SER A 83 5.32 -2.28 7.51
C SER A 83 4.71 -1.86 6.17
N ALA A 84 3.46 -1.40 6.21
CA ALA A 84 2.78 -0.84 5.05
C ALA A 84 2.77 0.69 5.14
N HIS A 85 3.27 1.36 4.10
CA HIS A 85 3.31 2.81 4.01
C HIS A 85 2.61 3.27 2.74
N TYR A 86 1.79 4.32 2.86
CA TYR A 86 1.02 4.86 1.75
C TYR A 86 1.19 6.37 1.69
N GLY A 87 1.50 6.91 0.51
CA GLY A 87 1.76 8.32 0.31
C GLY A 87 0.69 9.27 0.87
N PRO A 88 -0.62 9.04 0.62
CA PRO A 88 -1.67 9.87 1.16
C PRO A 88 -1.81 9.83 2.69
N ALA A 89 -1.31 8.80 3.34
CA ALA A 89 -1.42 8.61 4.78
C ALA A 89 -0.17 9.10 5.55
N MET A 90 0.74 9.80 4.89
CA MET A 90 2.05 10.12 5.46
C MET A 90 2.38 11.62 5.34
N ILE A 91 3.01 12.16 6.39
CA ILE A 91 3.81 13.39 6.31
C ILE A 91 5.29 13.00 6.43
N ILE A 92 6.15 13.60 5.64
CA ILE A 92 7.55 13.22 5.55
C ILE A 92 8.46 14.45 5.44
N ARG A 93 9.65 14.41 6.02
CA ARG A 93 10.64 15.49 5.86
C ARG A 93 11.09 15.60 4.41
N LYS A 94 11.24 16.83 3.93
CA LYS A 94 11.73 17.14 2.59
C LYS A 94 13.08 16.48 2.30
N SER A 95 13.96 16.39 3.30
CA SER A 95 15.26 15.71 3.19
C SER A 95 15.16 14.26 2.71
N ALA A 96 14.09 13.52 3.05
CA ALA A 96 13.91 12.16 2.58
C ALA A 96 13.66 12.09 1.06
N TYR A 97 12.97 13.09 0.50
CA TYR A 97 12.79 13.22 -0.95
C TYR A 97 14.09 13.61 -1.66
N GLU A 98 14.89 14.49 -1.05
CA GLU A 98 16.15 14.97 -1.62
C GLU A 98 17.19 13.86 -1.67
N TRP A 99 17.25 13.03 -0.62
CA TRP A 99 18.15 11.88 -0.57
C TRP A 99 17.79 10.79 -1.60
N GLY A 100 16.51 10.69 -1.95
CA GLY A 100 15.98 9.81 -2.99
C GLY A 100 16.39 10.13 -4.42
N ASN A 101 17.17 11.19 -4.66
CA ASN A 101 17.67 11.52 -6.00
C ASN A 101 18.62 10.47 -6.60
N ALA A 102 19.18 9.58 -5.78
CA ALA A 102 20.01 8.47 -6.22
C ALA A 102 19.20 7.29 -6.83
N PHE A 103 17.87 7.31 -6.74
CA PHE A 103 17.02 6.21 -7.23
C PHE A 103 16.34 6.56 -8.54
N PRO A 104 16.32 5.63 -9.51
CA PRO A 104 15.49 5.75 -10.69
C PRO A 104 14.01 5.72 -10.26
N ILE A 105 13.31 6.85 -10.34
CA ILE A 105 11.87 6.92 -10.10
C ILE A 105 11.17 6.42 -11.36
N THR A 106 11.19 5.15 -11.58
CA THR A 106 10.39 4.47 -12.61
C THR A 106 9.29 3.60 -11.99
N ALA A 107 9.26 3.51 -10.66
CA ALA A 107 8.39 2.58 -9.97
C ALA A 107 7.08 3.24 -9.53
N ASN A 108 5.97 2.55 -9.76
CA ASN A 108 4.65 2.86 -9.20
C ASN A 108 4.57 2.63 -7.67
N PHE A 109 5.72 2.55 -7.01
CA PHE A 109 5.90 2.34 -5.57
C PHE A 109 6.85 3.38 -4.97
N GLU A 110 6.78 4.61 -5.50
CA GLU A 110 7.58 5.72 -5.00
C GLU A 110 7.32 6.01 -3.52
N ASP A 111 6.13 5.70 -3.02
CA ASP A 111 5.76 5.85 -1.61
C ASP A 111 6.62 4.95 -0.71
N ASP A 112 6.77 3.68 -1.08
CA ASP A 112 7.62 2.72 -0.37
C ASP A 112 9.08 3.19 -0.33
N LEU A 113 9.59 3.72 -1.44
CA LEU A 113 10.97 4.22 -1.52
C LEU A 113 11.16 5.47 -0.67
N MET A 114 10.23 6.42 -0.71
CA MET A 114 10.31 7.64 0.10
C MET A 114 10.25 7.33 1.59
N ALA A 115 9.34 6.47 2.00
CA ALA A 115 9.23 6.03 3.39
C ALA A 115 10.48 5.22 3.82
N PHE A 116 11.06 4.42 2.93
CA PHE A 116 12.32 3.72 3.20
C PHE A 116 13.49 4.69 3.40
N HIS A 117 13.59 5.76 2.59
CA HIS A 117 14.59 6.80 2.79
C HIS A 117 14.38 7.53 4.13
N ALA A 118 13.14 7.81 4.51
CA ALA A 118 12.84 8.37 5.82
C ALA A 118 13.30 7.42 6.95
N TRP A 119 13.03 6.13 6.81
CA TRP A 119 13.46 5.12 7.78
C TRP A 119 14.99 5.07 7.94
N LEU A 120 15.76 5.21 6.86
CA LEU A 120 17.22 5.28 6.91
C LEU A 120 17.73 6.54 7.59
N GLN A 121 16.98 7.64 7.57
CA GLN A 121 17.40 8.94 8.13
C GLN A 121 16.96 9.17 9.58
N GLY A 122 15.95 8.47 10.07
CA GLY A 122 15.47 8.68 11.42
C GLY A 122 14.25 7.85 11.80
N ASN A 123 13.51 8.35 12.78
CA ASN A 123 12.36 7.68 13.32
C ASN A 123 11.11 7.92 12.46
N ILE A 124 10.33 6.85 12.28
CA ILE A 124 8.98 6.90 11.74
C ILE A 124 8.01 6.62 12.89
N TYR A 125 7.03 7.48 13.05
CA TYR A 125 5.97 7.32 14.03
C TYR A 125 4.64 6.99 13.36
N GLU A 126 3.78 6.27 14.05
CA GLU A 126 2.47 5.86 13.56
C GLU A 126 1.35 6.38 14.46
N LEU A 127 0.23 6.73 13.84
CA LEU A 127 -1.05 7.03 14.45
C LEU A 127 -1.98 5.82 14.20
N PRO A 128 -1.87 4.72 14.99
CA PRO A 128 -2.39 3.40 14.61
C PRO A 128 -3.91 3.35 14.46
N ASP A 129 -4.65 4.14 15.25
CA ASP A 129 -6.11 4.12 15.27
C ASP A 129 -6.74 5.41 14.70
N THR A 130 -5.93 6.17 13.92
CA THR A 130 -6.35 7.46 13.41
C THR A 130 -6.29 7.51 11.90
N ALA A 131 -7.46 7.45 11.27
CA ALA A 131 -7.58 7.73 9.84
C ALA A 131 -7.65 9.25 9.61
N LEU A 132 -6.88 9.73 8.65
CA LEU A 132 -6.79 11.16 8.30
C LEU A 132 -7.19 11.44 6.85
N CYS A 133 -7.52 10.43 6.08
CA CYS A 133 -8.02 10.58 4.71
C CYS A 133 -8.89 9.40 4.28
N TYR A 134 -9.69 9.62 3.26
CA TYR A 134 -10.30 8.57 2.45
C TYR A 134 -9.36 8.23 1.30
N TYR A 135 -9.11 6.93 1.12
CA TYR A 135 -8.42 6.38 -0.04
C TYR A 135 -9.45 5.78 -1.00
N ARG A 136 -9.53 6.36 -2.22
CA ARG A 136 -10.51 5.95 -3.22
C ARG A 136 -10.00 4.79 -4.07
N PHE A 137 -10.74 3.69 -4.08
CA PHE A 137 -10.54 2.57 -4.99
C PHE A 137 -11.47 2.68 -6.19
N ALA A 138 -10.94 3.13 -7.33
CA ALA A 138 -11.62 3.18 -8.61
C ALA A 138 -11.04 2.14 -9.59
N ALA A 139 -11.78 1.79 -10.65
CA ALA A 139 -11.33 0.80 -11.63
C ALA A 139 -10.04 1.20 -12.36
N GLN A 140 -9.84 2.51 -12.55
CA GLN A 140 -8.67 3.09 -13.22
C GLN A 140 -7.46 3.24 -12.31
N ASN A 141 -7.59 3.11 -11.00
CA ASN A 141 -6.45 3.23 -10.09
C ASN A 141 -5.41 2.15 -10.39
N ILE A 142 -4.15 2.50 -10.27
CA ILE A 142 -3.03 1.56 -10.44
C ILE A 142 -3.17 0.40 -9.47
N SER A 143 -3.53 0.69 -8.22
CA SER A 143 -3.72 -0.25 -7.12
C SER A 143 -5.12 -0.85 -7.02
N ALA A 144 -5.99 -0.67 -8.03
CA ALA A 144 -7.37 -1.17 -7.98
C ALA A 144 -7.41 -2.69 -7.78
N VAL A 145 -7.89 -3.11 -6.62
CA VAL A 145 -8.01 -4.52 -6.23
C VAL A 145 -9.43 -4.91 -5.85
N SER A 146 -10.40 -4.00 -6.06
CA SER A 146 -11.80 -4.27 -5.72
C SER A 146 -12.34 -5.43 -6.55
N SER A 147 -12.91 -6.43 -5.88
CA SER A 147 -13.57 -7.56 -6.55
C SER A 147 -14.76 -7.12 -7.41
N ALA A 148 -15.34 -5.93 -7.15
CA ALA A 148 -16.41 -5.37 -7.95
C ALA A 148 -15.96 -5.03 -9.38
N PHE A 149 -14.72 -4.55 -9.54
CA PHE A 149 -14.13 -4.29 -10.85
C PHE A 149 -13.46 -5.54 -11.40
N ARG A 150 -12.64 -6.21 -10.57
CA ARG A 150 -11.79 -7.34 -10.98
C ARG A 150 -12.54 -8.53 -11.55
N PHE A 151 -13.73 -8.84 -11.05
CA PHE A 151 -14.49 -10.04 -11.43
C PHE A 151 -15.86 -9.72 -12.05
N ALA A 152 -16.01 -8.54 -12.64
CA ALA A 152 -17.26 -8.16 -13.31
C ALA A 152 -17.59 -9.10 -14.49
N ASP A 153 -16.58 -9.44 -15.30
CA ASP A 153 -16.62 -10.39 -16.39
C ASP A 153 -15.23 -11.01 -16.64
N MET A 154 -15.14 -11.94 -17.59
CA MET A 154 -13.89 -12.66 -17.88
C MET A 154 -12.81 -11.74 -18.45
N GLN A 155 -13.17 -10.83 -19.36
CA GLN A 155 -12.23 -9.90 -19.99
C GLN A 155 -11.61 -8.98 -18.93
N THR A 156 -12.44 -8.44 -18.06
CA THR A 156 -12.00 -7.60 -16.93
C THR A 156 -11.10 -8.39 -15.97
N ALA A 157 -11.50 -9.62 -15.62
CA ALA A 157 -10.69 -10.47 -14.74
C ALA A 157 -9.30 -10.77 -15.32
N GLU A 158 -9.20 -11.10 -16.60
CA GLU A 158 -7.92 -11.33 -17.27
C GLU A 158 -7.07 -10.06 -17.38
N ALA A 159 -7.69 -8.89 -17.59
CA ALA A 159 -7.00 -7.61 -17.61
C ALA A 159 -6.40 -7.28 -16.24
N PHE A 160 -7.13 -7.52 -15.16
CA PHE A 160 -6.62 -7.32 -13.80
C PHE A 160 -5.51 -8.31 -13.43
N GLU A 161 -5.59 -9.57 -13.84
CA GLU A 161 -4.48 -10.53 -13.62
C GLU A 161 -3.19 -10.09 -14.33
N ARG A 162 -3.30 -9.57 -15.57
CA ARG A 162 -2.13 -9.01 -16.27
C ARG A 162 -1.56 -7.78 -15.56
N LYS A 163 -2.44 -6.87 -15.10
CA LYS A 163 -2.04 -5.70 -14.33
C LYS A 163 -1.34 -6.09 -13.03
N ASP A 164 -1.87 -7.08 -12.31
CA ASP A 164 -1.25 -7.58 -11.09
C ASP A 164 0.18 -8.11 -11.33
N LEU A 165 0.43 -8.81 -12.45
CA LEU A 165 1.78 -9.29 -12.79
C LEU A 165 2.76 -8.13 -13.02
N VAL A 166 2.34 -7.09 -13.75
CA VAL A 166 3.15 -5.89 -13.95
C VAL A 166 3.43 -5.18 -12.63
N MET A 167 2.42 -5.07 -11.76
CA MET A 167 2.60 -4.48 -10.44
C MET A 167 3.56 -5.28 -9.55
N LEU A 168 3.51 -6.62 -9.61
CA LEU A 168 4.42 -7.48 -8.86
C LEU A 168 5.87 -7.32 -9.35
N GLU A 169 6.10 -7.17 -10.67
CA GLU A 169 7.42 -6.90 -11.22
C GLU A 169 7.98 -5.57 -10.71
N GLN A 170 7.19 -4.49 -10.79
CA GLN A 170 7.61 -3.18 -10.30
C GLN A 170 7.84 -3.17 -8.78
N LEU A 171 7.03 -3.89 -8.01
CA LEU A 171 7.25 -4.05 -6.57
C LEU A 171 8.57 -4.79 -6.30
N LYS A 172 8.87 -5.84 -7.07
CA LYS A 172 10.12 -6.59 -6.98
C LYS A 172 11.33 -5.67 -7.22
N GLU A 173 11.31 -4.90 -8.30
CA GLU A 173 12.36 -3.92 -8.62
C GLU A 173 12.59 -2.93 -7.48
N SER A 174 11.52 -2.41 -6.88
CA SER A 174 11.61 -1.50 -5.73
C SER A 174 12.23 -2.19 -4.50
N VAL A 175 11.84 -3.43 -4.21
CA VAL A 175 12.39 -4.20 -3.08
C VAL A 175 13.86 -4.52 -3.29
N GLU A 176 14.27 -4.89 -4.51
CA GLU A 176 15.66 -5.18 -4.89
C GLU A 176 16.54 -3.92 -4.79
N ALA A 177 16.03 -2.78 -5.27
CA ALA A 177 16.74 -1.50 -5.16
C ALA A 177 17.02 -1.12 -3.70
N GLY A 178 16.04 -1.27 -2.82
CA GLY A 178 16.23 -1.02 -1.39
C GLY A 178 17.19 -2.01 -0.73
N MET A 179 17.17 -3.29 -1.13
CA MET A 179 18.11 -4.30 -0.64
C MET A 179 19.54 -3.98 -1.07
N LYS A 180 19.74 -3.57 -2.32
CA LYS A 180 21.03 -3.14 -2.85
C LYS A 180 21.57 -1.95 -2.07
N LEU A 181 20.74 -0.93 -1.81
CA LEU A 181 21.15 0.22 -1.01
C LEU A 181 21.58 -0.18 0.39
N CYS A 182 20.86 -1.05 1.09
CA CYS A 182 21.29 -1.55 2.39
C CYS A 182 22.68 -2.21 2.33
N GLY A 183 22.96 -2.99 1.26
CA GLY A 183 24.28 -3.58 1.02
C GLY A 183 25.37 -2.52 0.85
N GLU A 184 25.13 -1.53 -0.01
CA GLU A 184 26.05 -0.41 -0.25
C GLU A 184 26.33 0.39 1.04
N LEU A 185 25.30 0.63 1.86
CA LEU A 185 25.46 1.32 3.14
C LEU A 185 26.26 0.50 4.17
N LEU A 186 26.16 -0.83 4.13
CA LEU A 186 26.97 -1.71 5.00
C LEU A 186 28.47 -1.70 4.63
N GLU A 187 28.78 -1.46 3.35
CA GLU A 187 30.15 -1.42 2.83
C GLU A 187 30.75 -0.02 2.84
N SER A 188 29.92 1.01 2.89
CA SER A 188 30.34 2.41 2.88
C SER A 188 30.56 2.94 4.30
N PHE A 189 31.37 4.01 4.40
CA PHE A 189 31.52 4.78 5.64
C PHE A 189 30.45 5.87 5.82
N VAL A 190 29.37 5.79 5.04
CA VAL A 190 28.26 6.76 5.15
C VAL A 190 27.50 6.49 6.44
N LEU A 191 27.44 7.50 7.30
CA LEU A 191 26.65 7.44 8.52
C LEU A 191 25.17 7.52 8.17
N VAL A 192 24.46 6.46 8.51
CA VAL A 192 22.99 6.42 8.50
C VAL A 192 22.47 6.25 9.93
N PHE A 193 21.23 6.60 10.16
CA PHE A 193 20.61 6.46 11.47
C PHE A 193 20.54 4.99 11.93
N ARG A 194 20.45 4.05 10.99
CA ARG A 194 20.27 2.61 11.27
C ARG A 194 21.58 1.90 11.57
N SER A 195 21.54 1.05 12.57
CA SER A 195 22.67 0.18 12.93
C SER A 195 22.91 -0.91 11.86
N ARG A 196 24.12 -1.46 11.83
CA ARG A 196 24.45 -2.62 10.98
C ARG A 196 23.47 -3.79 11.17
N LYS A 197 23.00 -4.03 12.39
CA LYS A 197 22.05 -5.11 12.70
C LYS A 197 20.69 -4.86 12.04
N GLU A 198 20.20 -3.62 12.07
CA GLU A 198 18.93 -3.24 11.44
C GLU A 198 19.01 -3.35 9.92
N LEU A 199 20.09 -2.90 9.31
CA LEU A 199 20.31 -3.03 7.86
C LEU A 199 20.36 -4.50 7.42
N LEU A 200 21.02 -5.37 8.17
CA LEU A 200 21.06 -6.81 7.89
C LEU A 200 19.67 -7.44 8.04
N ALA A 201 18.92 -7.05 9.06
CA ALA A 201 17.53 -7.52 9.24
C ALA A 201 16.63 -7.08 8.07
N GLU A 202 16.78 -5.84 7.62
CA GLU A 202 16.03 -5.33 6.45
C GLU A 202 16.37 -6.09 5.17
N ILE A 203 17.63 -6.39 4.90
CA ILE A 203 18.06 -7.21 3.75
C ILE A 203 17.36 -8.58 3.80
N GLU A 204 17.31 -9.22 4.96
CA GLU A 204 16.68 -10.52 5.11
C GLU A 204 15.18 -10.47 4.87
N GLU A 205 14.49 -9.46 5.39
CA GLU A 205 13.05 -9.27 5.14
C GLU A 205 12.77 -8.99 3.66
N ARG A 206 13.60 -8.20 2.99
CA ARG A 206 13.47 -7.97 1.54
C ARG A 206 13.69 -9.24 0.72
N ARG A 207 14.63 -10.10 1.09
CA ARG A 207 14.81 -11.42 0.46
C ARG A 207 13.55 -12.27 0.58
N LYS A 208 12.94 -12.32 1.76
CA LYS A 208 11.67 -13.03 1.95
C LYS A 208 10.55 -12.44 1.09
N LYS A 209 10.46 -11.11 1.00
CA LYS A 209 9.47 -10.42 0.17
C LYS A 209 9.67 -10.72 -1.32
N ILE A 210 10.92 -10.72 -1.82
CA ILE A 210 11.25 -11.11 -3.19
C ILE A 210 10.84 -12.57 -3.46
N SER A 211 11.23 -13.51 -2.58
CA SER A 211 10.84 -14.91 -2.71
C SER A 211 9.32 -15.09 -2.77
N TYR A 212 8.58 -14.31 -1.97
CA TYR A 212 7.12 -14.32 -1.99
C TYR A 212 6.55 -13.74 -3.30
N ILE A 213 7.13 -12.65 -3.82
CA ILE A 213 6.73 -12.07 -5.10
C ILE A 213 6.98 -13.07 -6.24
N ASP A 214 8.15 -13.72 -6.27
CA ASP A 214 8.47 -14.76 -7.26
C ASP A 214 7.46 -15.92 -7.23
N GLN A 215 7.01 -16.33 -6.04
CA GLN A 215 5.97 -17.35 -5.90
C GLN A 215 4.63 -16.86 -6.47
N LEU A 216 4.26 -15.59 -6.27
CA LEU A 216 3.02 -15.03 -6.82
C LEU A 216 3.08 -14.91 -8.34
N GLN A 217 4.19 -14.43 -8.89
CA GLN A 217 4.39 -14.29 -10.34
C GLN A 217 4.34 -15.64 -11.06
N ASN A 218 4.91 -16.68 -10.44
CA ASN A 218 4.94 -18.03 -10.98
C ASN A 218 3.75 -18.90 -10.58
N TRP A 219 2.77 -18.35 -9.85
CA TRP A 219 1.66 -19.13 -9.28
C TRP A 219 0.93 -20.02 -10.30
N TRP A 220 0.67 -19.49 -11.48
CA TRP A 220 -0.06 -20.24 -12.51
C TRP A 220 0.81 -21.26 -13.28
N ASN A 221 2.14 -21.17 -13.14
CA ASN A 221 3.09 -22.14 -13.71
C ASN A 221 3.24 -23.37 -12.82
N TYR A 222 2.87 -23.29 -11.53
CA TYR A 222 2.95 -24.41 -10.62
C TYR A 222 1.86 -25.45 -10.89
N SER A 223 2.20 -26.75 -10.71
CA SER A 223 1.22 -27.84 -10.71
C SER A 223 0.21 -27.67 -9.57
N PHE A 224 -0.91 -28.39 -9.64
CA PHE A 224 -1.90 -28.40 -8.56
C PHE A 224 -1.28 -28.77 -7.20
N SER A 225 -0.45 -29.82 -7.15
CA SER A 225 0.22 -30.26 -5.92
C SER A 225 1.19 -29.22 -5.38
N GLN A 226 1.94 -28.54 -6.23
CA GLN A 226 2.82 -27.44 -5.82
C GLN A 226 2.01 -26.27 -5.25
N ARG A 227 0.94 -25.84 -5.92
CA ARG A 227 0.05 -24.76 -5.41
C ARG A 227 -0.63 -25.15 -4.11
N TRP A 228 -0.96 -26.42 -3.93
CA TRP A 228 -1.52 -26.93 -2.69
C TRP A 228 -0.53 -26.90 -1.52
N SER A 229 0.73 -27.28 -1.76
CA SER A 229 1.79 -27.26 -0.73
C SER A 229 2.27 -25.86 -0.36
N LEU A 230 2.28 -24.94 -1.33
CA LEU A 230 2.56 -23.53 -1.09
C LEU A 230 1.34 -22.96 -0.38
N LYS A 231 1.34 -22.85 0.94
CA LYS A 231 0.27 -22.19 1.72
C LYS A 231 -0.02 -20.82 1.11
N GLY A 232 -0.86 -20.80 0.07
CA GLY A 232 -1.13 -19.63 -0.76
C GLY A 232 -1.61 -18.46 0.08
N PRO A 233 -1.36 -17.23 -0.33
CA PRO A 233 -1.75 -16.03 0.40
C PRO A 233 -3.28 -16.01 0.58
N GLY A 234 -3.72 -16.12 1.81
CA GLY A 234 -5.09 -15.95 2.26
C GLY A 234 -6.03 -17.16 2.09
N LYS A 235 -7.17 -17.06 2.75
CA LYS A 235 -8.22 -18.08 2.93
C LYS A 235 -9.00 -18.50 1.66
N ARG A 236 -8.51 -18.25 0.45
CA ARG A 236 -9.23 -18.58 -0.79
C ARG A 236 -9.03 -20.02 -1.28
N GLY A 237 -8.45 -20.86 -0.44
CA GLY A 237 -8.47 -22.32 -0.49
C GLY A 237 -8.31 -22.97 -1.88
N ILE A 238 -9.08 -24.01 -2.10
CA ILE A 238 -9.09 -24.90 -3.26
C ILE A 238 -9.19 -24.15 -4.61
N ALA A 239 -9.93 -23.05 -4.69
CA ALA A 239 -10.14 -22.32 -5.94
C ALA A 239 -8.82 -21.82 -6.58
N ARG A 240 -7.82 -21.39 -5.79
CA ARG A 240 -6.51 -20.97 -6.30
C ARG A 240 -5.64 -22.10 -6.84
N CYS A 241 -5.95 -23.35 -6.49
CA CYS A 241 -5.25 -24.51 -7.04
C CYS A 241 -5.76 -24.90 -8.43
N LEU A 242 -6.90 -24.39 -8.86
CA LEU A 242 -7.46 -24.64 -10.21
C LEU A 242 -6.57 -24.01 -11.30
N PRO A 243 -6.65 -24.51 -12.55
CA PRO A 243 -6.07 -23.80 -13.69
C PRO A 243 -6.59 -22.35 -13.77
N GLN A 244 -5.73 -21.43 -14.21
CA GLN A 244 -6.03 -19.99 -14.19
C GLN A 244 -7.40 -19.63 -14.78
N LYS A 245 -7.72 -20.12 -15.99
CA LYS A 245 -9.01 -19.84 -16.62
C LYS A 245 -10.20 -20.33 -15.80
N LEU A 246 -10.08 -21.53 -15.20
CA LEU A 246 -11.13 -22.08 -14.37
C LEU A 246 -11.28 -21.32 -13.06
N TYR A 247 -10.16 -20.92 -12.45
CA TYR A 247 -10.17 -20.03 -11.28
C TYR A 247 -10.90 -18.71 -11.59
N LEU A 248 -10.53 -18.01 -12.67
CA LEU A 248 -11.15 -16.75 -13.05
C LEU A 248 -12.65 -16.92 -13.31
N PHE A 249 -13.02 -17.97 -14.04
CA PHE A 249 -14.44 -18.31 -14.27
C PHE A 249 -15.22 -18.51 -12.96
N CYS A 250 -14.67 -19.29 -12.04
CA CYS A 250 -15.29 -19.49 -10.72
C CYS A 250 -15.43 -18.16 -9.96
N MET A 251 -14.42 -17.31 -9.98
CA MET A 251 -14.46 -16.03 -9.27
C MET A 251 -15.51 -15.08 -9.85
N VAL A 252 -15.63 -14.99 -11.18
CA VAL A 252 -16.68 -14.21 -11.87
C VAL A 252 -18.07 -14.75 -11.54
N PHE A 253 -18.23 -16.08 -11.59
CA PHE A 253 -19.50 -16.73 -11.28
C PHE A 253 -19.92 -16.48 -9.81
N PHE A 254 -19.04 -16.70 -8.85
CA PHE A 254 -19.33 -16.44 -7.42
C PHE A 254 -19.59 -14.96 -7.13
N PHE A 255 -18.90 -14.06 -7.83
CA PHE A 255 -19.15 -12.63 -7.71
C PHE A 255 -20.55 -12.27 -8.17
N LYS A 256 -21.00 -12.78 -9.35
CA LYS A 256 -22.36 -12.57 -9.86
C LYS A 256 -23.42 -13.14 -8.92
N LEU A 257 -23.22 -14.34 -8.38
CA LEU A 257 -24.13 -14.93 -7.40
C LEU A 257 -24.28 -14.08 -6.13
N ARG A 258 -23.16 -13.52 -5.62
CA ARG A 258 -23.21 -12.62 -4.44
C ARG A 258 -24.00 -11.34 -4.72
N LYS A 259 -23.88 -10.75 -5.93
CA LYS A 259 -24.68 -9.59 -6.34
C LYS A 259 -26.18 -9.91 -6.32
N VAL A 260 -26.58 -11.04 -6.92
CA VAL A 260 -27.96 -11.50 -6.91
C VAL A 260 -28.48 -11.72 -5.48
N LYS A 261 -27.71 -12.40 -4.64
CA LYS A 261 -28.09 -12.62 -3.23
C LYS A 261 -28.30 -11.30 -2.47
N ARG A 262 -27.42 -10.32 -2.66
CA ARG A 262 -27.55 -8.99 -2.01
C ARG A 262 -28.80 -8.27 -2.49
N ALA A 263 -29.07 -8.27 -3.79
CA ALA A 263 -30.28 -7.64 -4.36
C ALA A 263 -31.56 -8.29 -3.82
N VAL A 264 -31.59 -9.61 -3.69
CA VAL A 264 -32.76 -10.33 -3.10
C VAL A 264 -32.92 -10.02 -1.60
N CYS A 265 -31.80 -9.92 -0.84
CA CYS A 265 -31.87 -9.57 0.57
C CYS A 265 -32.33 -8.13 0.78
N SER A 266 -31.86 -7.17 -0.04
CA SER A 266 -32.27 -5.78 0.01
C SER A 266 -33.78 -5.65 -0.31
N ALA A 267 -34.25 -6.29 -1.40
CA ALA A 267 -35.66 -6.26 -1.79
C ALA A 267 -36.59 -6.91 -0.73
N ARG A 268 -36.07 -7.80 0.12
CA ARG A 268 -36.86 -8.34 1.28
C ARG A 268 -36.95 -7.35 2.42
N GLN A 269 -35.91 -6.58 2.69
CA GLN A 269 -35.92 -5.57 3.74
C GLN A 269 -36.82 -4.37 3.40
N ASP A 270 -36.99 -4.09 2.10
CA ASP A 270 -37.88 -3.02 1.62
C ASP A 270 -39.38 -3.44 1.63
N LEU A 271 -39.66 -4.73 1.89
CA LEU A 271 -41.03 -5.30 1.95
C LEU A 271 -41.49 -5.60 3.39
N GLU A 272 -40.64 -5.48 4.38
CA GLU A 272 -40.94 -5.56 5.82
C GLU A 272 -41.00 -4.15 6.45
#